data_1970a957c3d66800f66fbc6bfeecd14f
#
_entry.id   1970a957c3d66800f66fbc6bfeecd14f
#
_cell.length_a   1.000
_cell.length_b   1.000
_cell.length_c   1.000
_cell.angle_alpha   90.00
_cell.angle_beta   90.00
_cell.angle_gamma   90.00
#
_symmetry.space_group_name_H-M   'P 1'
#
loop_
_entity.id
_entity.type
_entity.pdbx_description
1 polymer ?
#
loop_
_entity_poly.entity_id
_entity_poly.type
_entity_poly.pdbx_seq_one_letter_code
_entity_poly.pdbx_strand_id
1 'polypeptide(L)'
;VNWAPEVHKYKGEYYMLATFTQENGLRGSYILKSDSPLGEFKPYSDGALTPQEWECLDATLYISKAGEAYLVFCHEHTQIIDGTICFVKLNKDLNAPISLPTKLFSGSSPYWADNKPSGEHYITDGPFMYRTSKSKLLLIWSTFVNHKYCQCVARSSDNELNGVFEHLPLLI
;
A
#
# COMPACT_ATOMS: atom_id res chain seq x y z
N VAL A 1 -3.34 -16.85 -6.16
CA VAL A 1 -2.08 -16.10 -6.20
C VAL A 1 -1.78 -15.59 -4.82
N ASN A 2 -0.53 -15.73 -4.35
CA ASN A 2 -0.04 -15.22 -3.06
C ASN A 2 1.11 -14.26 -3.39
N TRP A 3 0.90 -12.94 -3.22
CA TRP A 3 1.88 -11.94 -3.60
C TRP A 3 2.29 -11.04 -2.45
N ALA A 4 3.53 -10.56 -2.56
CA ALA A 4 4.15 -9.50 -1.79
C ALA A 4 3.85 -9.55 -0.28
N PRO A 5 4.23 -10.63 0.44
CA PRO A 5 4.09 -10.65 1.89
C PRO A 5 5.04 -9.64 2.54
N GLU A 6 4.52 -8.87 3.50
CA GLU A 6 5.27 -7.92 4.31
C GLU A 6 4.96 -8.16 5.79
N VAL A 7 5.98 -8.20 6.65
CA VAL A 7 5.80 -8.49 8.09
C VAL A 7 6.11 -7.25 8.93
N HIS A 8 5.16 -6.90 9.78
CA HIS A 8 5.28 -5.81 10.75
C HIS A 8 5.22 -6.32 12.18
N LYS A 9 6.04 -5.75 13.06
CA LYS A 9 5.87 -5.91 14.50
C LYS A 9 5.03 -4.78 15.08
N TYR A 10 3.93 -5.12 15.75
CA TYR A 10 3.07 -4.14 16.39
C TYR A 10 2.55 -4.68 17.73
N LYS A 11 2.72 -3.90 18.80
CA LYS A 11 2.29 -4.25 20.18
C LYS A 11 2.76 -5.64 20.65
N GLY A 12 3.96 -6.03 20.25
CA GLY A 12 4.56 -7.31 20.66
C GLY A 12 4.27 -8.51 19.76
N GLU A 13 3.31 -8.40 18.89
CA GLU A 13 2.88 -9.43 17.94
C GLU A 13 3.41 -9.13 16.52
N TYR A 14 3.36 -10.13 15.63
CA TYR A 14 3.79 -10.00 14.23
C TYR A 14 2.59 -10.16 13.31
N TYR A 15 2.47 -9.24 12.38
CA TYR A 15 1.39 -9.18 11.40
C TYR A 15 1.99 -9.27 10.00
N MET A 16 1.54 -10.24 9.23
CA MET A 16 1.90 -10.39 7.82
C MET A 16 0.75 -9.87 6.97
N LEU A 17 1.04 -8.90 6.13
CA LEU A 17 0.14 -8.48 5.07
C LEU A 17 0.48 -9.26 3.81
N ALA A 18 -0.53 -9.79 3.14
CA ALA A 18 -0.33 -10.53 1.89
C ALA A 18 -1.56 -10.39 0.99
N THR A 19 -1.34 -10.46 -0.31
CA THR A 19 -2.39 -10.38 -1.32
C THR A 19 -2.84 -11.78 -1.71
N PHE A 20 -4.15 -12.03 -1.65
CA PHE A 20 -4.76 -13.29 -2.07
C PHE A 20 -5.88 -13.02 -3.07
N THR A 21 -6.19 -14.04 -3.89
CA THR A 21 -7.38 -14.04 -4.73
C THR A 21 -8.61 -14.34 -3.87
N GLN A 22 -9.61 -13.48 -3.95
CA GLN A 22 -10.90 -13.60 -3.27
C GLN A 22 -11.83 -14.57 -4.04
N GLU A 23 -12.95 -14.95 -3.45
CA GLU A 23 -13.95 -15.82 -4.09
C GLU A 23 -14.55 -15.23 -5.36
N ASN A 24 -14.65 -13.89 -5.43
CA ASN A 24 -15.11 -13.17 -6.62
C ASN A 24 -14.07 -13.07 -7.75
N GLY A 25 -12.88 -13.65 -7.55
CA GLY A 25 -11.77 -13.65 -8.51
C GLY A 25 -10.86 -12.41 -8.46
N LEU A 26 -11.24 -11.35 -7.74
CA LEU A 26 -10.41 -10.17 -7.54
C LEU A 26 -9.35 -10.43 -6.47
N ARG A 27 -8.26 -9.66 -6.51
CA ARG A 27 -7.23 -9.70 -5.46
C ARG A 27 -7.59 -8.75 -4.32
N GLY A 28 -7.24 -9.12 -3.11
CA GLY A 28 -7.40 -8.31 -1.92
C GLY A 28 -6.27 -8.56 -0.93
N SER A 29 -6.00 -7.59 -0.06
CA SER A 29 -4.96 -7.70 0.95
C SER A 29 -5.54 -8.11 2.30
N TYR A 30 -4.89 -9.08 2.92
CA TYR A 30 -5.29 -9.73 4.18
C TYR A 30 -4.21 -9.54 5.23
N ILE A 31 -4.59 -9.71 6.48
CA ILE A 31 -3.65 -9.81 7.60
C ILE A 31 -3.67 -11.22 8.18
N LEU A 32 -2.48 -11.78 8.33
CA LEU A 32 -2.19 -12.98 9.12
C LEU A 32 -1.39 -12.56 10.35
N LYS A 33 -1.47 -13.33 11.42
CA LYS A 33 -0.84 -13.02 12.71
C LYS A 33 -0.02 -14.17 13.23
N SER A 34 1.11 -13.84 13.91
CA SER A 34 1.96 -14.77 14.64
C SER A 34 2.53 -14.11 15.90
N ASP A 35 2.90 -14.89 16.89
CA ASP A 35 3.65 -14.46 18.09
C ASP A 35 5.16 -14.36 17.84
N SER A 36 5.63 -14.87 16.70
CA SER A 36 7.04 -14.90 16.30
C SER A 36 7.23 -14.53 14.83
N PRO A 37 8.31 -13.84 14.47
CA PRO A 37 8.59 -13.52 13.05
C PRO A 37 8.94 -14.77 12.23
N LEU A 38 9.32 -15.87 12.88
CA LEU A 38 9.62 -17.17 12.26
C LEU A 38 8.54 -18.21 12.56
N GLY A 39 7.45 -17.82 13.21
CA GLY A 39 6.34 -18.70 13.56
C GLY A 39 5.38 -18.93 12.41
N GLU A 40 4.38 -19.76 12.65
CA GLU A 40 3.27 -19.95 11.74
C GLU A 40 2.37 -18.72 11.74
N PHE A 41 2.18 -18.09 10.60
CA PHE A 41 1.22 -17.00 10.43
C PHE A 41 -0.17 -17.56 10.12
N LYS A 42 -1.14 -17.26 10.97
CA LYS A 42 -2.53 -17.72 10.84
C LYS A 42 -3.43 -16.59 10.34
N PRO A 43 -4.47 -16.89 9.55
CA PRO A 43 -5.47 -15.90 9.15
C PRO A 43 -5.99 -15.12 10.38
N TYR A 44 -6.04 -13.79 10.27
CA TYR A 44 -6.42 -12.92 11.37
C TYR A 44 -7.57 -11.97 11.03
N SER A 45 -7.62 -11.45 9.80
CA SER A 45 -8.79 -10.72 9.30
C SER A 45 -9.82 -11.70 8.76
N ASP A 46 -11.12 -11.39 8.94
CA ASP A 46 -12.23 -12.23 8.46
C ASP A 46 -12.42 -12.18 6.93
N GLY A 47 -11.63 -11.36 6.25
CA GLY A 47 -11.65 -11.18 4.80
C GLY A 47 -10.57 -10.19 4.38
N ALA A 48 -10.64 -9.76 3.13
CA ALA A 48 -9.79 -8.70 2.64
C ALA A 48 -10.05 -7.38 3.40
N LEU A 49 -8.99 -6.68 3.78
CA LEU A 49 -9.06 -5.36 4.41
C LEU A 49 -9.19 -4.23 3.38
N THR A 50 -8.94 -4.55 2.12
CA THR A 50 -9.18 -3.68 0.97
C THR A 50 -10.63 -3.81 0.48
N PRO A 51 -11.19 -2.84 -0.27
CA PRO A 51 -12.55 -2.95 -0.78
C PRO A 51 -12.75 -4.22 -1.61
N GLN A 52 -13.83 -4.97 -1.34
CA GLN A 52 -14.08 -6.27 -1.97
C GLN A 52 -14.32 -6.18 -3.48
N GLU A 53 -14.86 -5.06 -3.94
CA GLU A 53 -15.17 -4.80 -5.36
C GLU A 53 -13.96 -4.24 -6.14
N TRP A 54 -12.83 -4.04 -5.46
CA TRP A 54 -11.63 -3.49 -6.06
C TRP A 54 -10.57 -4.56 -6.28
N GLU A 55 -9.85 -4.44 -7.37
CA GLU A 55 -8.63 -5.20 -7.62
C GLU A 55 -7.49 -4.53 -6.86
N CYS A 56 -7.10 -5.09 -5.71
CA CYS A 56 -6.13 -4.47 -4.80
C CYS A 56 -4.96 -5.40 -4.49
N LEU A 57 -3.77 -4.80 -4.30
CA LEU A 57 -2.58 -5.53 -3.92
C LEU A 57 -1.58 -4.69 -3.11
N ASP A 58 -0.52 -5.35 -2.64
CA ASP A 58 0.69 -4.76 -2.05
C ASP A 58 0.41 -3.84 -0.86
N ALA A 59 -0.41 -4.30 0.09
CA ALA A 59 -0.70 -3.48 1.25
C ALA A 59 0.46 -3.42 2.24
N THR A 60 0.70 -2.23 2.80
CA THR A 60 1.61 -1.98 3.92
C THR A 60 0.87 -1.43 5.13
N LEU A 61 1.36 -1.75 6.34
CA LEU A 61 0.84 -1.20 7.60
C LEU A 61 1.56 0.11 7.94
N TYR A 62 0.79 1.16 8.17
CA TYR A 62 1.32 2.42 8.68
C TYR A 62 0.69 2.79 10.02
N ILE A 63 1.54 3.10 11.00
CA ILE A 63 1.11 3.62 12.30
C ILE A 63 1.47 5.10 12.37
N SER A 64 0.46 5.95 12.54
CA SER A 64 0.63 7.40 12.64
C SER A 64 1.30 7.81 13.96
N LYS A 65 1.74 9.07 14.07
CA LYS A 65 2.25 9.63 15.32
C LYS A 65 1.23 9.59 16.47
N ALA A 66 -0.05 9.63 16.13
CA ALA A 66 -1.15 9.52 17.10
C ALA A 66 -1.44 8.06 17.52
N GLY A 67 -0.70 7.08 16.97
CA GLY A 67 -0.90 5.65 17.23
C GLY A 67 -2.08 5.04 16.47
N GLU A 68 -2.62 5.73 15.48
CA GLU A 68 -3.67 5.23 14.62
C GLU A 68 -3.09 4.33 13.52
N ALA A 69 -3.77 3.24 13.22
CA ALA A 69 -3.35 2.25 12.23
C ALA A 69 -4.04 2.50 10.88
N TYR A 70 -3.27 2.38 9.82
CA TYR A 70 -3.74 2.51 8.45
C TYR A 70 -3.16 1.39 7.58
N LEU A 71 -3.97 0.92 6.65
CA LEU A 71 -3.55 0.08 5.54
C LEU A 71 -3.36 0.97 4.31
N VAL A 72 -2.17 1.00 3.74
CA VAL A 72 -1.88 1.70 2.47
C VAL A 72 -1.69 0.64 1.39
N PHE A 73 -2.34 0.77 0.25
CA PHE A 73 -2.41 -0.29 -0.76
C PHE A 73 -2.58 0.28 -2.17
N CYS A 74 -2.37 -0.57 -3.18
CA CYS A 74 -2.63 -0.25 -4.57
C CYS A 74 -4.04 -0.67 -4.99
N HIS A 75 -4.76 0.22 -5.68
CA HIS A 75 -5.90 -0.12 -6.52
C HIS A 75 -5.39 -0.26 -7.95
N GLU A 76 -5.50 -1.46 -8.49
CA GLU A 76 -4.77 -1.94 -9.64
C GLU A 76 -5.18 -1.29 -10.97
N HIS A 77 -4.17 -0.98 -11.76
CA HIS A 77 -4.31 -0.46 -13.13
C HIS A 77 -5.09 -1.40 -14.06
N THR A 78 -5.10 -2.69 -13.78
CA THR A 78 -5.86 -3.69 -14.55
C THR A 78 -7.37 -3.49 -14.45
N GLN A 79 -7.85 -2.83 -13.39
CA GLN A 79 -9.26 -2.48 -13.22
C GLN A 79 -9.56 -1.03 -13.61
N ILE A 80 -8.65 -0.08 -13.33
CA ILE A 80 -8.93 1.36 -13.42
C ILE A 80 -8.03 2.13 -14.38
N ILE A 81 -7.15 1.44 -15.15
CA ILE A 81 -6.19 1.99 -16.12
C ILE A 81 -5.09 2.83 -15.46
N ASP A 82 -5.46 3.89 -14.76
CA ASP A 82 -4.54 4.71 -13.97
C ASP A 82 -4.54 4.22 -12.53
N GLY A 83 -3.65 3.27 -12.21
CA GLY A 83 -3.51 2.70 -10.88
C GLY A 83 -3.37 3.78 -9.81
N THR A 84 -3.88 3.52 -8.60
CA THR A 84 -3.82 4.50 -7.50
C THR A 84 -3.25 3.89 -6.24
N ILE A 85 -2.54 4.70 -5.46
CA ILE A 85 -2.24 4.36 -4.07
C ILE A 85 -3.30 4.98 -3.17
N CYS A 86 -3.92 4.11 -2.36
CA CYS A 86 -5.02 4.44 -1.47
C CYS A 86 -4.70 4.02 -0.04
N PHE A 87 -5.49 4.50 0.91
CA PHE A 87 -5.46 3.99 2.28
C PHE A 87 -6.86 3.84 2.87
N VAL A 88 -6.96 2.97 3.88
CA VAL A 88 -8.09 2.89 4.82
C VAL A 88 -7.56 2.95 6.25
N LYS A 89 -8.35 3.51 7.16
CA LYS A 89 -8.07 3.43 8.59
C LYS A 89 -8.50 2.07 9.12
N LEU A 90 -7.65 1.44 9.92
CA LEU A 90 -7.96 0.18 10.58
C LEU A 90 -8.45 0.41 12.01
N ASN A 91 -9.20 -0.55 12.53
CA ASN A 91 -9.53 -0.61 13.95
C ASN A 91 -8.26 -0.91 14.80
N LYS A 92 -8.40 -0.82 16.13
CA LYS A 92 -7.29 -1.01 17.08
C LYS A 92 -6.66 -2.41 17.05
N ASP A 93 -7.43 -3.39 16.58
CA ASP A 93 -7.03 -4.79 16.50
C ASP A 93 -6.44 -5.16 15.14
N LEU A 94 -6.41 -4.23 14.18
CA LEU A 94 -5.89 -4.38 12.81
C LEU A 94 -6.67 -5.40 11.94
N ASN A 95 -7.83 -5.84 12.35
CA ASN A 95 -8.57 -6.92 11.67
C ASN A 95 -9.76 -6.44 10.82
N ALA A 96 -10.06 -5.13 10.83
CA ALA A 96 -11.14 -4.55 10.04
C ALA A 96 -10.86 -3.09 9.65
N PRO A 97 -11.22 -2.65 8.42
CA PRO A 97 -11.26 -1.24 8.07
C PRO A 97 -12.42 -0.54 8.76
N ILE A 98 -12.18 0.72 9.19
CA ILE A 98 -13.17 1.58 9.85
C ILE A 98 -13.40 2.90 9.13
N SER A 99 -12.88 3.04 7.92
CA SER A 99 -13.13 4.18 7.03
C SER A 99 -13.37 3.72 5.60
N LEU A 100 -13.94 4.57 4.79
CA LEU A 100 -13.91 4.42 3.35
C LEU A 100 -12.48 4.61 2.82
N PRO A 101 -12.15 4.03 1.65
CA PRO A 101 -10.84 4.22 1.04
C PRO A 101 -10.65 5.67 0.61
N THR A 102 -9.45 6.18 0.84
CA THR A 102 -9.03 7.52 0.42
C THR A 102 -7.84 7.39 -0.52
N LYS A 103 -7.93 8.02 -1.68
CA LYS A 103 -6.84 8.07 -2.66
C LYS A 103 -5.76 9.05 -2.21
N LEU A 104 -4.49 8.63 -2.24
CA LEU A 104 -3.33 9.51 -2.05
C LEU A 104 -2.92 10.16 -3.37
N PHE A 105 -2.70 9.35 -4.42
CA PHE A 105 -2.39 9.83 -5.76
C PHE A 105 -2.60 8.72 -6.81
N SER A 106 -2.54 9.09 -8.07
CA SER A 106 -2.58 8.18 -9.23
C SER A 106 -1.17 7.92 -9.77
N GLY A 107 -0.99 6.81 -10.47
CA GLY A 107 0.27 6.46 -11.14
C GLY A 107 0.71 7.52 -12.15
N SER A 108 -0.23 8.22 -12.78
CA SER A 108 0.02 9.33 -13.72
C SER A 108 0.37 10.67 -13.05
N SER A 109 0.27 10.79 -11.71
CA SER A 109 0.47 12.06 -11.01
C SER A 109 1.89 12.64 -11.14
N PRO A 110 2.98 11.86 -11.13
CA PRO A 110 4.31 12.41 -11.30
C PRO A 110 4.54 12.91 -12.73
N TYR A 111 5.22 14.04 -12.88
CA TYR A 111 5.55 14.61 -14.21
C TYR A 111 6.44 13.71 -15.09
N TRP A 112 7.13 12.75 -14.47
CA TRP A 112 7.99 11.76 -15.12
C TRP A 112 7.32 10.39 -15.32
N ALA A 113 6.05 10.23 -14.96
CA ALA A 113 5.33 8.97 -15.13
C ALA A 113 5.27 8.53 -16.58
N ASP A 114 5.43 7.23 -16.82
CA ASP A 114 5.41 6.61 -18.12
C ASP A 114 4.47 5.41 -18.14
N ASN A 115 3.51 5.40 -19.07
CA ASN A 115 2.56 4.30 -19.24
C ASN A 115 2.93 3.33 -20.38
N LYS A 116 3.96 3.62 -21.16
CA LYS A 116 4.27 2.91 -22.41
C LYS A 116 4.56 1.41 -22.24
N PRO A 117 5.26 0.93 -21.20
CA PRO A 117 5.48 -0.50 -21.04
C PRO A 117 4.20 -1.31 -20.81
N SER A 118 3.17 -0.67 -20.27
CA SER A 118 1.88 -1.28 -19.93
C SER A 118 0.74 -0.89 -20.91
N GLY A 119 1.08 -0.35 -22.07
CA GLY A 119 0.11 0.24 -22.99
C GLY A 119 -0.35 1.62 -22.51
N GLU A 120 -1.64 1.78 -22.23
CA GLU A 120 -2.21 3.04 -21.72
C GLU A 120 -2.33 3.07 -20.18
N HIS A 121 -1.77 2.05 -19.49
CA HIS A 121 -1.93 1.89 -18.07
C HIS A 121 -0.78 2.53 -17.28
N TYR A 122 -1.09 3.14 -16.15
CA TYR A 122 -0.12 3.59 -15.15
C TYR A 122 -0.11 2.65 -13.96
N ILE A 123 1.04 2.06 -13.71
CA ILE A 123 1.23 1.07 -12.64
C ILE A 123 1.55 1.77 -11.32
N THR A 124 1.00 1.27 -10.22
CA THR A 124 1.39 1.60 -8.85
C THR A 124 1.60 0.31 -8.09
N ASP A 125 2.83 0.07 -7.61
CA ASP A 125 3.22 -1.15 -6.91
C ASP A 125 3.94 -0.84 -5.60
N GLY A 126 3.88 -1.78 -4.66
CA GLY A 126 4.71 -1.88 -3.47
C GLY A 126 4.80 -0.61 -2.62
N PRO A 127 3.68 0.04 -2.23
CA PRO A 127 3.74 1.21 -1.36
C PRO A 127 4.32 0.83 0.00
N PHE A 128 5.29 1.62 0.47
CA PHE A 128 5.88 1.47 1.80
C PHE A 128 6.00 2.84 2.48
N MET A 129 5.43 2.95 3.67
CA MET A 129 5.46 4.21 4.43
C MET A 129 6.71 4.27 5.31
N TYR A 130 7.51 5.30 5.13
CA TYR A 130 8.74 5.50 5.89
C TYR A 130 8.78 6.88 6.56
N ARG A 131 8.99 6.88 7.88
CA ARG A 131 9.18 8.13 8.63
C ARG A 131 10.67 8.31 8.93
N THR A 132 11.24 9.38 8.41
CA THR A 132 12.65 9.70 8.61
C THR A 132 12.92 10.14 10.06
N SER A 133 14.21 10.12 10.47
CA SER A 133 14.65 10.68 11.77
C SER A 133 14.31 12.17 11.96
N LYS A 134 14.13 12.91 10.86
CA LYS A 134 13.68 14.31 10.86
C LYS A 134 12.15 14.45 10.78
N SER A 135 11.42 13.39 11.11
CA SER A 135 9.96 13.31 11.12
C SER A 135 9.27 13.57 9.77
N LYS A 136 9.99 13.51 8.65
CA LYS A 136 9.38 13.56 7.33
C LYS A 136 8.68 12.24 7.03
N LEU A 137 7.48 12.31 6.46
CA LEU A 137 6.76 11.12 6.00
C LEU A 137 7.00 10.95 4.50
N LEU A 138 7.55 9.80 4.15
CA LEU A 138 7.81 9.39 2.78
C LEU A 138 6.93 8.18 2.45
N LEU A 139 6.52 8.11 1.20
CA LEU A 139 5.92 6.92 0.59
C LEU A 139 6.87 6.46 -0.52
N ILE A 140 7.41 5.27 -0.36
CA ILE A 140 8.24 4.59 -1.34
C ILE A 140 7.30 3.69 -2.14
N TRP A 141 7.40 3.71 -3.46
CA TRP A 141 6.53 2.93 -4.33
C TRP A 141 7.23 2.63 -5.64
N SER A 142 6.67 1.79 -6.50
CA SER A 142 7.28 1.40 -7.76
C SER A 142 6.35 1.63 -8.93
N THR A 143 6.94 1.98 -10.06
CA THR A 143 6.26 2.12 -11.35
C THR A 143 7.27 2.01 -12.49
N PHE A 144 6.82 2.15 -13.74
CA PHE A 144 7.69 2.24 -14.90
C PHE A 144 8.04 3.69 -15.24
N VAL A 145 9.31 3.90 -15.58
CA VAL A 145 9.84 5.16 -16.10
C VAL A 145 10.82 4.85 -17.25
N ASN A 146 10.57 5.41 -18.43
CA ASN A 146 11.39 5.14 -19.64
C ASN A 146 11.58 3.62 -19.88
N HIS A 147 10.50 2.84 -19.79
CA HIS A 147 10.48 1.38 -19.93
C HIS A 147 11.29 0.59 -18.86
N LYS A 148 11.70 1.23 -17.77
CA LYS A 148 12.37 0.57 -16.66
C LYS A 148 11.47 0.57 -15.43
N TYR A 149 11.40 -0.56 -14.73
CA TYR A 149 10.74 -0.65 -13.44
C TYR A 149 11.61 0.03 -12.39
N CYS A 150 11.10 1.09 -11.78
CA CYS A 150 11.86 1.96 -10.90
C CYS A 150 11.16 2.09 -9.55
N GLN A 151 11.98 2.21 -8.50
CA GLN A 151 11.52 2.61 -7.19
C GLN A 151 11.51 4.13 -7.08
N CYS A 152 10.41 4.67 -6.60
CA CYS A 152 10.10 6.09 -6.56
C CYS A 152 9.78 6.53 -5.13
N VAL A 153 9.88 7.83 -4.87
CA VAL A 153 9.60 8.41 -3.56
C VAL A 153 8.65 9.59 -3.70
N ALA A 154 7.59 9.59 -2.90
CA ALA A 154 6.74 10.74 -2.68
C ALA A 154 6.86 11.20 -1.22
N ARG A 155 6.77 12.50 -0.97
CA ARG A 155 6.88 13.11 0.35
C ARG A 155 5.59 13.83 0.71
N SER A 156 5.05 13.53 1.88
CA SER A 156 3.90 14.25 2.41
C SER A 156 4.27 15.71 2.75
N SER A 157 3.44 16.65 2.33
CA SER A 157 3.64 18.11 2.53
C SER A 157 3.56 18.52 4.00
N ASP A 158 2.69 17.88 4.77
CA ASP A 158 2.46 18.14 6.21
C ASP A 158 3.05 17.06 7.13
N ASN A 159 3.72 16.06 6.55
CA ASN A 159 4.28 14.90 7.24
C ASN A 159 3.24 13.97 7.90
N GLU A 160 1.99 14.01 7.42
CA GLU A 160 0.91 13.12 7.82
C GLU A 160 0.32 12.41 6.59
N LEU A 161 -0.48 11.36 6.81
CA LEU A 161 -1.00 10.54 5.71
C LEU A 161 -2.01 11.31 4.83
N ASN A 162 -2.76 12.25 5.42
CA ASN A 162 -3.75 13.08 4.70
C ASN A 162 -3.13 14.28 3.96
N GLY A 163 -1.81 14.47 4.05
CA GLY A 163 -1.11 15.53 3.32
C GLY A 163 -1.05 15.26 1.82
N VAL A 164 -0.79 16.30 1.05
CA VAL A 164 -0.50 16.17 -0.37
C VAL A 164 0.87 15.51 -0.54
N PHE A 165 0.96 14.47 -1.36
CA PHE A 165 2.21 13.79 -1.65
C PHE A 165 2.89 14.40 -2.88
N GLU A 166 4.05 15.02 -2.66
CA GLU A 166 4.91 15.59 -3.69
C GLU A 166 5.88 14.51 -4.18
N HIS A 167 5.87 14.22 -5.48
CA HIS A 167 6.77 13.24 -6.07
C HIS A 167 8.18 13.83 -6.23
N LEU A 168 9.16 13.15 -5.64
CA LEU A 168 10.56 13.57 -5.75
C LEU A 168 11.12 13.23 -7.14
N PRO A 169 12.15 13.97 -7.60
CA PRO A 169 12.87 13.60 -8.82
C PRO A 169 13.44 12.19 -8.71
N LEU A 170 13.45 11.48 -9.83
CA LEU A 170 14.10 10.17 -9.90
C LEU A 170 15.60 10.34 -9.71
N LEU A 171 16.19 9.52 -8.84
CA LEU A 171 17.62 9.33 -8.76
C LEU A 171 17.99 8.25 -9.79
N ILE A 172 18.24 8.66 -11.02
CA ILE A 172 18.69 7.78 -12.10
C ILE A 172 20.21 7.69 -12.09
#